data_ca2886ffe3e15d2f8546e83fab8d2704
#
_entry.id   ca2886ffe3e15d2f8546e83fab8d2704
#
_cell.length_a   1.000
_cell.length_b   1.000
_cell.length_c   1.000
_cell.angle_alpha   90.00
_cell.angle_beta   90.00
_cell.angle_gamma   90.00
#
_symmetry.space_group_name_H-M   'P 1'
#
loop_
_entity.id
_entity.type
_entity.pdbx_description
1 polymer ?
#
loop_
_entity_poly.entity_id
_entity_poly.type
_entity_poly.pdbx_seq_one_letter_code
_entity_poly.pdbx_strand_id
1 'polypeptide(L)'
;MLEDKEKPFTPLSKVGEFKLIELLTKHIKHVQPSTKVGVGDDAAVIIPQEDKLMVLTTDILIEGVHFDLTWMPLKHLGYKAVVVNLSDVVSMNARPTQILATLAVSNQFSLEAVQEIYAGIEFACKKYKVDMVGGDTSSSSKGLILSITAIGMVEERKITYRKGAQVNDLICVTGDLGGAYAGLLVLQREKVTFEANPYVQPDLQGYEYVIERQIKPEARLDIIERFDSYGIHPTSMIDISDGLSSELLHICSQSNVGCKIYEDKIPIDIQTQKVADEFQIPELTMALNGGEDYELLFTIPIYDYDKIRDKSEISIIGHITEASEGKYLINKVGEAIELQAQGWNAFINKK
;
A
#
# COMPACT_ATOMS: atom_id res chain seq x y z
N MET A 1 -11.10 -0.48 -38.85
CA MET A 1 -12.32 -0.52 -38.02
C MET A 1 -12.08 -1.55 -36.95
N LEU A 2 -11.79 -1.11 -35.74
CA LEU A 2 -11.77 -1.97 -34.55
C LEU A 2 -13.25 -2.19 -34.21
N GLU A 3 -13.73 -3.42 -34.38
CA GLU A 3 -15.05 -3.81 -33.90
C GLU A 3 -15.06 -3.70 -32.40
N ASP A 4 -15.77 -2.71 -31.85
CA ASP A 4 -16.18 -2.66 -30.47
C ASP A 4 -17.12 -3.87 -30.25
N LYS A 5 -16.55 -5.00 -29.84
CA LYS A 5 -17.36 -6.08 -29.29
C LYS A 5 -17.93 -5.56 -27.99
N GLU A 6 -19.23 -5.29 -27.98
CA GLU A 6 -19.97 -5.01 -26.74
C GLU A 6 -19.55 -6.04 -25.69
N LYS A 7 -18.93 -5.58 -24.62
CA LYS A 7 -18.60 -6.48 -23.50
C LYS A 7 -19.91 -7.02 -22.96
N PRO A 8 -20.01 -8.33 -22.67
CA PRO A 8 -21.23 -8.89 -22.12
C PRO A 8 -21.58 -8.18 -20.81
N PHE A 9 -22.85 -7.85 -20.61
CA PHE A 9 -23.39 -7.25 -19.40
C PHE A 9 -24.41 -8.19 -18.77
N THR A 10 -24.00 -8.88 -17.70
CA THR A 10 -24.87 -9.75 -16.92
C THR A 10 -25.29 -9.07 -15.62
N PRO A 11 -26.55 -8.62 -15.47
CA PRO A 11 -27.00 -8.00 -14.22
C PRO A 11 -26.85 -8.95 -13.02
N LEU A 12 -26.31 -8.47 -11.91
CA LEU A 12 -26.15 -9.27 -10.69
C LEU A 12 -27.47 -9.82 -10.15
N SER A 13 -28.58 -9.08 -10.36
CA SER A 13 -29.93 -9.53 -10.00
C SER A 13 -30.36 -10.83 -10.68
N LYS A 14 -29.78 -11.18 -11.85
CA LYS A 14 -30.02 -12.45 -12.54
C LYS A 14 -29.15 -13.59 -12.03
N VAL A 15 -28.05 -13.28 -11.39
CA VAL A 15 -27.08 -14.25 -10.87
C VAL A 15 -27.46 -14.70 -9.46
N GLY A 16 -27.77 -13.74 -8.59
CA GLY A 16 -27.99 -13.97 -7.15
C GLY A 16 -26.69 -14.18 -6.38
N GLU A 17 -26.76 -14.03 -5.06
CA GLU A 17 -25.59 -13.99 -4.17
C GLU A 17 -24.77 -15.29 -4.20
N PHE A 18 -25.37 -16.44 -3.88
CA PHE A 18 -24.65 -17.73 -3.81
C PHE A 18 -24.02 -18.12 -5.14
N LYS A 19 -24.74 -17.87 -6.26
CA LYS A 19 -24.19 -18.18 -7.58
C LYS A 19 -23.06 -17.25 -7.96
N LEU A 20 -23.13 -16.00 -7.54
CA LEU A 20 -22.02 -15.05 -7.70
C LEU A 20 -20.78 -15.54 -6.96
N ILE A 21 -20.91 -15.89 -5.67
CA ILE A 21 -19.80 -16.43 -4.86
C ILE A 21 -19.20 -17.67 -5.54
N GLU A 22 -20.02 -18.63 -5.98
CA GLU A 22 -19.56 -19.83 -6.69
C GLU A 22 -18.76 -19.48 -7.95
N LEU A 23 -19.27 -18.56 -8.79
CA LEU A 23 -18.59 -18.15 -10.03
C LEU A 23 -17.25 -17.45 -9.78
N LEU A 24 -17.15 -16.68 -8.71
CA LEU A 24 -15.93 -15.93 -8.35
C LEU A 24 -14.87 -16.83 -7.72
N THR A 25 -15.25 -17.85 -6.99
CA THR A 25 -14.33 -18.62 -6.13
C THR A 25 -14.01 -20.03 -6.62
N LYS A 26 -14.75 -20.56 -7.60
CA LYS A 26 -14.64 -21.97 -8.10
C LYS A 26 -13.24 -22.40 -8.57
N HIS A 27 -12.39 -21.44 -8.90
CA HIS A 27 -11.04 -21.70 -9.43
C HIS A 27 -9.91 -21.34 -8.45
N ILE A 28 -10.26 -20.85 -7.25
CA ILE A 28 -9.29 -20.52 -6.19
C ILE A 28 -8.57 -21.80 -5.75
N LYS A 29 -7.25 -21.75 -5.69
CA LYS A 29 -6.39 -22.83 -5.19
C LYS A 29 -5.60 -22.33 -3.99
N HIS A 30 -5.62 -23.08 -2.91
CA HIS A 30 -4.84 -22.80 -1.72
C HIS A 30 -3.41 -23.31 -1.88
N VAL A 31 -2.43 -22.51 -1.50
CA VAL A 31 -0.99 -22.83 -1.56
C VAL A 31 -0.36 -22.84 -0.17
N GLN A 32 -1.04 -22.29 0.84
CA GLN A 32 -0.53 -22.24 2.20
C GLN A 32 -0.82 -23.54 2.94
N PRO A 33 0.19 -24.20 3.52
CA PRO A 33 0.00 -25.43 4.29
C PRO A 33 -0.91 -25.23 5.52
N SER A 34 -0.99 -24.01 6.02
CA SER A 34 -1.86 -23.65 7.16
C SER A 34 -3.34 -23.55 6.78
N THR A 35 -3.70 -23.45 5.51
CA THR A 35 -5.10 -23.43 5.08
C THR A 35 -5.66 -24.84 5.05
N LYS A 36 -6.48 -25.21 6.05
CA LYS A 36 -7.14 -26.51 6.12
C LYS A 36 -8.47 -26.53 5.37
N VAL A 37 -9.28 -25.49 5.53
CA VAL A 37 -10.55 -25.28 4.83
C VAL A 37 -10.59 -23.81 4.40
N GLY A 38 -10.81 -23.55 3.12
CA GLY A 38 -10.98 -22.21 2.58
C GLY A 38 -12.45 -21.92 2.26
N VAL A 39 -12.70 -21.28 1.10
CA VAL A 39 -14.04 -20.92 0.64
C VAL A 39 -14.90 -22.19 0.45
N GLY A 40 -16.16 -22.14 0.90
CA GLY A 40 -17.15 -23.20 0.67
C GLY A 40 -17.83 -23.76 1.91
N ASP A 41 -17.47 -23.27 3.10
CA ASP A 41 -18.12 -23.58 4.37
C ASP A 41 -18.46 -22.27 5.09
N ASP A 42 -19.12 -22.33 6.27
CA ASP A 42 -19.50 -21.15 7.06
C ASP A 42 -18.30 -20.32 7.52
N ALA A 43 -17.12 -20.96 7.69
CA ALA A 43 -15.87 -20.30 8.04
C ALA A 43 -14.65 -21.01 7.46
N ALA A 44 -13.58 -20.25 7.19
CA ALA A 44 -12.28 -20.82 6.88
C ALA A 44 -11.65 -21.44 8.13
N VAL A 45 -10.86 -22.54 7.93
CA VAL A 45 -10.13 -23.20 9.00
C VAL A 45 -8.64 -23.08 8.74
N ILE A 46 -7.94 -22.37 9.63
CA ILE A 46 -6.49 -22.15 9.58
C ILE A 46 -5.82 -22.95 10.69
N ILE A 47 -4.77 -23.68 10.36
CA ILE A 47 -3.96 -24.42 11.32
C ILE A 47 -2.96 -23.44 11.95
N PRO A 48 -3.01 -23.17 13.26
CA PRO A 48 -1.99 -22.39 13.94
C PRO A 48 -0.59 -23.03 13.75
N GLN A 49 0.42 -22.19 13.58
CA GLN A 49 1.80 -22.66 13.51
C GLN A 49 2.44 -22.51 14.90
N GLU A 50 3.02 -23.60 15.40
CA GLU A 50 3.80 -23.57 16.65
C GLU A 50 4.98 -22.59 16.52
N ASP A 51 5.32 -21.92 17.62
CA ASP A 51 6.42 -20.93 17.73
C ASP A 51 6.34 -19.72 16.80
N LYS A 52 5.14 -19.41 16.27
CA LYS A 52 4.90 -18.18 15.48
C LYS A 52 3.77 -17.35 16.02
N LEU A 53 3.96 -16.04 15.94
CA LEU A 53 2.90 -15.07 16.17
C LEU A 53 2.07 -14.91 14.90
N MET A 54 0.76 -14.71 15.10
CA MET A 54 -0.18 -14.35 14.04
C MET A 54 -0.37 -12.83 14.06
N VAL A 55 -0.18 -12.21 12.88
CA VAL A 55 -0.43 -10.79 12.64
C VAL A 55 -1.70 -10.67 11.81
N LEU A 56 -2.60 -9.76 12.21
CA LEU A 56 -3.86 -9.49 11.50
C LEU A 56 -4.00 -7.99 11.27
N THR A 57 -4.46 -7.63 10.08
CA THR A 57 -4.86 -6.27 9.74
C THR A 57 -6.10 -6.27 8.87
N THR A 58 -6.77 -5.12 8.75
CA THR A 58 -7.88 -4.93 7.83
C THR A 58 -7.99 -3.48 7.42
N ASP A 59 -8.11 -3.26 6.10
CA ASP A 59 -8.41 -1.97 5.51
C ASP A 59 -9.70 -2.01 4.71
N ILE A 60 -10.24 -0.81 4.47
CA ILE A 60 -11.43 -0.59 3.68
C ILE A 60 -11.15 0.45 2.58
N LEU A 61 -11.49 0.13 1.35
CA LEU A 61 -11.48 1.04 0.21
C LEU A 61 -12.91 1.43 -0.17
N ILE A 62 -13.18 2.73 -0.21
CA ILE A 62 -14.51 3.29 -0.48
C ILE A 62 -14.43 4.16 -1.73
N GLU A 63 -15.33 3.92 -2.70
CA GLU A 63 -15.47 4.74 -3.90
C GLU A 63 -15.70 6.22 -3.56
N GLY A 64 -14.98 7.11 -4.24
CA GLY A 64 -15.02 8.55 -4.01
C GLY A 64 -14.22 9.02 -2.79
N VAL A 65 -13.60 8.10 -2.03
CA VAL A 65 -12.71 8.42 -0.89
C VAL A 65 -11.30 7.91 -1.18
N HIS A 66 -11.13 6.61 -1.42
CA HIS A 66 -9.83 5.97 -1.62
C HIS A 66 -9.52 5.68 -3.09
N PHE A 67 -10.53 5.66 -3.95
CA PHE A 67 -10.40 5.46 -5.39
C PHE A 67 -11.54 6.10 -6.15
N ASP A 68 -11.32 6.31 -7.45
CA ASP A 68 -12.31 6.86 -8.37
C ASP A 68 -12.39 5.95 -9.62
N LEU A 69 -13.58 5.45 -9.91
CA LEU A 69 -13.83 4.52 -11.02
C LEU A 69 -13.66 5.17 -12.41
N THR A 70 -13.53 6.50 -12.49
CA THR A 70 -13.28 7.17 -13.76
C THR A 70 -11.87 6.89 -14.29
N TRP A 71 -10.92 6.60 -13.41
CA TRP A 71 -9.52 6.33 -13.78
C TRP A 71 -8.92 5.07 -13.15
N MET A 72 -9.58 4.47 -12.13
CA MET A 72 -9.10 3.24 -11.50
C MET A 72 -9.67 2.00 -12.20
N PRO A 73 -8.87 1.23 -12.96
CA PRO A 73 -9.35 -0.02 -13.53
C PRO A 73 -9.70 -1.05 -12.45
N LEU A 74 -10.82 -1.74 -12.59
CA LEU A 74 -11.36 -2.66 -11.59
C LEU A 74 -10.36 -3.76 -11.18
N LYS A 75 -9.58 -4.27 -12.14
CA LYS A 75 -8.53 -5.25 -11.86
C LYS A 75 -7.41 -4.68 -10.99
N HIS A 76 -6.99 -3.42 -11.22
CA HIS A 76 -6.00 -2.75 -10.40
C HIS A 76 -6.56 -2.44 -9.00
N LEU A 77 -7.84 -2.08 -8.92
CA LEU A 77 -8.51 -1.88 -7.63
C LEU A 77 -8.47 -3.15 -6.76
N GLY A 78 -8.83 -4.31 -7.34
CA GLY A 78 -8.77 -5.60 -6.64
C GLY A 78 -7.34 -5.95 -6.20
N TYR A 79 -6.34 -5.69 -7.05
CA TYR A 79 -4.93 -5.88 -6.72
C TYR A 79 -4.49 -4.96 -5.57
N LYS A 80 -4.74 -3.65 -5.69
CA LYS A 80 -4.39 -2.64 -4.70
C LYS A 80 -5.00 -2.95 -3.34
N ALA A 81 -6.29 -3.32 -3.30
CA ALA A 81 -6.98 -3.65 -2.05
C ALA A 81 -6.30 -4.78 -1.27
N VAL A 82 -5.75 -5.79 -1.96
CA VAL A 82 -4.96 -6.84 -1.30
C VAL A 82 -3.62 -6.28 -0.85
N VAL A 83 -2.89 -5.61 -1.73
CA VAL A 83 -1.50 -5.21 -1.49
C VAL A 83 -1.35 -4.23 -0.34
N VAL A 84 -2.28 -3.28 -0.15
CA VAL A 84 -2.24 -2.34 0.98
C VAL A 84 -2.27 -3.08 2.32
N ASN A 85 -3.12 -4.10 2.45
CA ASN A 85 -3.18 -4.94 3.64
C ASN A 85 -1.94 -5.86 3.81
N LEU A 86 -1.38 -6.35 2.68
CA LEU A 86 -0.13 -7.10 2.76
C LEU A 86 1.04 -6.21 3.20
N SER A 87 1.01 -4.92 2.86
CA SER A 87 2.00 -3.93 3.31
C SER A 87 2.03 -3.81 4.83
N ASP A 88 0.87 -3.72 5.48
CA ASP A 88 0.77 -3.72 6.95
C ASP A 88 1.39 -4.97 7.58
N VAL A 89 1.07 -6.15 7.02
CA VAL A 89 1.64 -7.41 7.51
C VAL A 89 3.16 -7.41 7.34
N VAL A 90 3.66 -6.96 6.19
CA VAL A 90 5.08 -6.89 5.86
C VAL A 90 5.80 -5.89 6.76
N SER A 91 5.18 -4.75 7.10
CA SER A 91 5.73 -3.73 8.00
C SER A 91 5.95 -4.25 9.43
N MET A 92 5.27 -5.36 9.80
CA MET A 92 5.51 -6.07 11.06
C MET A 92 6.59 -7.16 10.93
N ASN A 93 7.34 -7.19 9.81
CA ASN A 93 8.30 -8.25 9.45
C ASN A 93 7.65 -9.66 9.40
N ALA A 94 6.36 -9.70 9.12
CA ALA A 94 5.57 -10.91 9.03
C ALA A 94 5.36 -11.32 7.56
N ARG A 95 5.28 -12.62 7.31
CA ARG A 95 4.96 -13.15 5.99
C ARG A 95 3.45 -13.32 5.86
N PRO A 96 2.80 -12.65 4.91
CA PRO A 96 1.38 -12.86 4.62
C PRO A 96 1.08 -14.30 4.23
N THR A 97 -0.07 -14.82 4.64
CA THR A 97 -0.48 -16.22 4.40
C THR A 97 -1.90 -16.35 3.86
N GLN A 98 -2.87 -15.67 4.46
CA GLN A 98 -4.27 -15.73 4.05
C GLN A 98 -4.89 -14.33 3.97
N ILE A 99 -5.97 -14.21 3.18
CA ILE A 99 -6.85 -13.06 3.17
C ILE A 99 -8.33 -13.46 3.20
N LEU A 100 -9.15 -12.55 3.71
CA LEU A 100 -10.60 -12.52 3.53
C LEU A 100 -10.95 -11.29 2.71
N ALA A 101 -11.88 -11.42 1.73
CA ALA A 101 -12.30 -10.32 0.87
C ALA A 101 -13.78 -10.03 1.03
N THR A 102 -14.12 -8.84 1.51
CA THR A 102 -15.52 -8.38 1.65
C THR A 102 -15.83 -7.33 0.59
N LEU A 103 -16.91 -7.54 -0.15
CA LEU A 103 -17.37 -6.69 -1.24
C LEU A 103 -18.80 -6.21 -0.98
N ALA A 104 -19.03 -4.90 -1.00
CA ALA A 104 -20.36 -4.34 -1.10
C ALA A 104 -20.49 -3.54 -2.41
N VAL A 105 -21.43 -3.93 -3.27
CA VAL A 105 -21.53 -3.44 -4.65
C VAL A 105 -22.96 -3.05 -4.98
N SER A 106 -23.14 -1.95 -5.73
CA SER A 106 -24.47 -1.55 -6.17
C SER A 106 -25.00 -2.46 -7.29
N ASN A 107 -26.30 -2.49 -7.47
CA ASN A 107 -26.97 -3.25 -8.53
C ASN A 107 -26.69 -2.73 -9.95
N GLN A 108 -25.96 -1.65 -10.09
CA GLN A 108 -25.49 -1.11 -11.38
C GLN A 108 -24.27 -1.86 -11.93
N PHE A 109 -23.55 -2.59 -11.06
CA PHE A 109 -22.43 -3.41 -11.49
C PHE A 109 -22.91 -4.70 -12.18
N SER A 110 -22.19 -5.10 -13.20
CA SER A 110 -22.38 -6.38 -13.85
C SER A 110 -21.53 -7.48 -13.19
N LEU A 111 -21.87 -8.73 -13.48
CA LEU A 111 -21.06 -9.88 -13.09
C LEU A 111 -19.61 -9.73 -13.59
N GLU A 112 -19.43 -9.31 -14.84
CA GLU A 112 -18.13 -9.16 -15.47
C GLU A 112 -17.28 -8.10 -14.76
N ALA A 113 -17.90 -7.00 -14.32
CA ALA A 113 -17.21 -5.98 -13.54
C ALA A 113 -16.69 -6.52 -12.20
N VAL A 114 -17.50 -7.30 -11.50
CA VAL A 114 -17.09 -7.95 -10.25
C VAL A 114 -16.00 -9.00 -10.50
N GLN A 115 -16.08 -9.74 -11.60
CA GLN A 115 -15.03 -10.69 -11.99
C GLN A 115 -13.69 -10.02 -12.26
N GLU A 116 -13.67 -8.80 -12.82
CA GLU A 116 -12.44 -8.03 -13.00
C GLU A 116 -11.79 -7.65 -11.65
N ILE A 117 -12.60 -7.25 -10.63
CA ILE A 117 -12.09 -6.99 -9.29
C ILE A 117 -11.44 -8.27 -8.71
N TYR A 118 -12.14 -9.39 -8.77
CA TYR A 118 -11.63 -10.67 -8.28
C TYR A 118 -10.40 -11.16 -9.05
N ALA A 119 -10.31 -10.90 -10.35
CA ALA A 119 -9.11 -11.18 -11.13
C ALA A 119 -7.88 -10.40 -10.63
N GLY A 120 -8.09 -9.18 -10.13
CA GLY A 120 -7.05 -8.39 -9.46
C GLY A 120 -6.63 -8.98 -8.11
N ILE A 121 -7.62 -9.35 -7.28
CA ILE A 121 -7.39 -10.03 -5.99
C ILE A 121 -6.58 -11.31 -6.20
N GLU A 122 -6.99 -12.17 -7.13
CA GLU A 122 -6.30 -13.42 -7.43
C GLU A 122 -4.88 -13.20 -7.95
N PHE A 123 -4.68 -12.18 -8.79
CA PHE A 123 -3.35 -11.85 -9.29
C PHE A 123 -2.42 -11.46 -8.13
N ALA A 124 -2.88 -10.65 -7.16
CA ALA A 124 -2.12 -10.32 -5.96
C ALA A 124 -1.86 -11.58 -5.11
N CYS A 125 -2.88 -12.37 -4.84
CA CYS A 125 -2.76 -13.62 -4.09
C CYS A 125 -1.71 -14.56 -4.70
N LYS A 126 -1.73 -14.72 -6.02
CA LYS A 126 -0.76 -15.57 -6.74
C LYS A 126 0.66 -15.00 -6.66
N LYS A 127 0.81 -13.68 -6.83
CA LYS A 127 2.12 -13.01 -6.77
C LYS A 127 2.78 -13.16 -5.40
N TYR A 128 2.02 -12.90 -4.34
CA TYR A 128 2.51 -12.94 -2.96
C TYR A 128 2.37 -14.31 -2.29
N LYS A 129 1.84 -15.32 -3.01
CA LYS A 129 1.59 -16.69 -2.51
C LYS A 129 0.70 -16.70 -1.26
N VAL A 130 -0.38 -15.94 -1.30
CA VAL A 130 -1.38 -15.80 -0.24
C VAL A 130 -2.66 -16.50 -0.66
N ASP A 131 -3.33 -17.17 0.28
CA ASP A 131 -4.60 -17.82 0.02
C ASP A 131 -5.78 -16.88 0.30
N MET A 132 -6.68 -16.72 -0.65
CA MET A 132 -8.01 -16.18 -0.36
C MET A 132 -8.86 -17.30 0.23
N VAL A 133 -9.24 -17.17 1.50
CA VAL A 133 -9.89 -18.27 2.25
C VAL A 133 -11.36 -18.01 2.56
N GLY A 134 -11.87 -16.83 2.28
CA GLY A 134 -13.26 -16.46 2.51
C GLY A 134 -13.51 -15.00 2.28
N GLY A 135 -14.67 -14.54 2.75
CA GLY A 135 -15.10 -13.14 2.64
C GLY A 135 -16.61 -13.03 2.78
N ASP A 136 -17.13 -11.90 2.34
CA ASP A 136 -18.57 -11.62 2.32
C ASP A 136 -18.94 -10.82 1.07
N THR A 137 -20.18 -10.93 0.63
CA THR A 137 -20.71 -10.16 -0.51
C THR A 137 -22.06 -9.59 -0.17
N SER A 138 -22.18 -8.26 -0.23
CA SER A 138 -23.43 -7.56 0.08
C SER A 138 -23.78 -6.52 -0.97
N SER A 139 -24.96 -5.94 -0.86
CA SER A 139 -25.36 -4.81 -1.69
C SER A 139 -24.98 -3.49 -1.04
N SER A 140 -24.63 -2.51 -1.87
CA SER A 140 -24.42 -1.11 -1.47
C SER A 140 -25.42 -0.21 -2.18
N SER A 141 -25.98 0.76 -1.44
CA SER A 141 -26.81 1.81 -2.02
C SER A 141 -26.00 3.01 -2.53
N LYS A 142 -24.69 3.06 -2.22
CA LYS A 142 -23.80 4.19 -2.53
C LYS A 142 -22.42 3.73 -2.95
N GLY A 143 -22.29 3.30 -4.23
CA GLY A 143 -20.98 2.98 -4.78
C GLY A 143 -20.41 1.64 -4.33
N LEU A 144 -19.13 1.46 -4.62
CA LEU A 144 -18.36 0.25 -4.37
C LEU A 144 -17.56 0.37 -3.07
N ILE A 145 -17.63 -0.67 -2.25
CA ILE A 145 -16.84 -0.79 -1.02
C ILE A 145 -16.12 -2.14 -1.08
N LEU A 146 -14.82 -2.14 -0.83
CA LEU A 146 -13.98 -3.32 -0.80
C LEU A 146 -13.15 -3.32 0.48
N SER A 147 -13.25 -4.37 1.29
CA SER A 147 -12.45 -4.55 2.50
C SER A 147 -11.70 -5.86 2.44
N ILE A 148 -10.42 -5.82 2.75
CA ILE A 148 -9.57 -7.01 2.85
C ILE A 148 -9.10 -7.13 4.29
N THR A 149 -9.17 -8.35 4.82
CA THR A 149 -8.49 -8.71 6.06
C THR A 149 -7.33 -9.61 5.70
N ALA A 150 -6.12 -9.26 6.12
CA ALA A 150 -4.92 -10.05 5.87
C ALA A 150 -4.40 -10.71 7.16
N ILE A 151 -3.90 -11.93 7.02
CA ILE A 151 -3.28 -12.72 8.07
C ILE A 151 -1.84 -13.01 7.66
N GLY A 152 -0.92 -12.82 8.60
CA GLY A 152 0.49 -13.16 8.44
C GLY A 152 1.05 -13.92 9.62
N MET A 153 2.20 -14.54 9.41
CA MET A 153 2.92 -15.30 10.42
C MET A 153 4.35 -14.80 10.54
N VAL A 154 4.85 -14.70 11.77
CA VAL A 154 6.22 -14.29 12.06
C VAL A 154 6.76 -15.02 13.28
N GLU A 155 8.06 -15.37 13.29
CA GLU A 155 8.74 -15.85 14.49
C GLU A 155 8.78 -14.74 15.56
N GLU A 156 8.52 -15.06 16.82
CA GLU A 156 8.47 -14.07 17.90
C GLU A 156 9.73 -13.20 17.98
N ARG A 157 10.90 -13.79 17.71
CA ARG A 157 12.17 -13.07 17.71
C ARG A 157 12.37 -12.13 16.50
N LYS A 158 11.53 -12.25 15.46
CA LYS A 158 11.66 -11.46 14.21
C LYS A 158 10.61 -10.37 14.08
N ILE A 159 9.54 -10.42 14.89
CA ILE A 159 8.50 -9.40 14.81
C ILE A 159 9.10 -8.01 15.05
N THR A 160 8.73 -7.06 14.20
CA THR A 160 9.14 -5.68 14.32
C THR A 160 7.91 -4.82 14.54
N TYR A 161 8.02 -3.82 15.40
CA TYR A 161 6.94 -2.92 15.78
C TYR A 161 7.27 -1.48 15.34
N ARG A 162 6.28 -0.60 15.35
CA ARG A 162 6.48 0.86 15.19
C ARG A 162 7.33 1.43 16.33
N LYS A 163 7.22 0.87 17.53
CA LYS A 163 8.04 1.21 18.71
C LYS A 163 9.33 0.40 18.70
N GLY A 164 10.42 0.98 19.24
CA GLY A 164 11.68 0.26 19.45
C GLY A 164 12.90 0.99 18.88
N ALA A 165 12.70 2.08 18.15
CA ALA A 165 13.78 2.93 17.68
C ALA A 165 14.61 3.48 18.87
N GLN A 166 15.93 3.46 18.73
CA GLN A 166 16.88 3.87 19.76
C GLN A 166 17.71 5.05 19.27
N VAL A 167 18.17 5.89 20.19
CA VAL A 167 19.08 7.00 19.86
C VAL A 167 20.31 6.48 19.13
N ASN A 168 20.68 7.16 18.05
CA ASN A 168 21.72 6.82 17.08
C ASN A 168 21.36 5.70 16.09
N ASP A 169 20.14 5.14 16.11
CA ASP A 169 19.69 4.28 15.02
C ASP A 169 19.67 5.07 13.69
N LEU A 170 20.01 4.40 12.61
CA LEU A 170 19.87 4.92 11.26
C LEU A 170 18.40 4.81 10.82
N ILE A 171 17.90 5.85 10.17
CA ILE A 171 16.57 5.86 9.55
C ILE A 171 16.72 5.48 8.09
N CYS A 172 16.01 4.44 7.68
CA CYS A 172 16.09 3.86 6.35
C CYS A 172 14.71 3.80 5.69
N VAL A 173 14.69 4.01 4.36
CA VAL A 173 13.50 3.78 3.53
C VAL A 173 13.84 2.87 2.36
N THR A 174 12.85 2.11 1.89
CA THR A 174 12.96 1.32 0.65
C THR A 174 12.50 2.12 -0.55
N GLY A 175 12.92 1.73 -1.75
CA GLY A 175 12.49 2.31 -3.02
C GLY A 175 12.66 3.83 -3.11
N ASP A 176 11.66 4.50 -3.65
CA ASP A 176 11.54 5.96 -3.76
C ASP A 176 10.14 6.43 -3.34
N LEU A 177 10.02 7.73 -3.04
CA LEU A 177 8.85 8.30 -2.40
C LEU A 177 8.20 9.40 -3.24
N GLY A 178 6.89 9.60 -3.02
CA GLY A 178 6.08 10.63 -3.66
C GLY A 178 5.57 10.24 -5.05
N GLY A 179 5.97 9.07 -5.59
CA GLY A 179 5.56 8.60 -6.91
C GLY A 179 4.06 8.34 -7.01
N ALA A 180 3.47 7.78 -5.96
CA ALA A 180 2.03 7.51 -5.93
C ALA A 180 1.22 8.82 -5.96
N TYR A 181 1.60 9.81 -5.16
CA TYR A 181 0.93 11.12 -5.17
C TYR A 181 1.10 11.87 -6.50
N ALA A 182 2.27 11.80 -7.11
CA ALA A 182 2.49 12.35 -8.46
C ALA A 182 1.54 11.71 -9.47
N GLY A 183 1.39 10.39 -9.43
CA GLY A 183 0.43 9.64 -10.26
C GLY A 183 -1.02 10.07 -10.03
N LEU A 184 -1.41 10.27 -8.77
CA LEU A 184 -2.74 10.76 -8.42
C LEU A 184 -3.02 12.14 -9.04
N LEU A 185 -2.07 13.08 -8.99
CA LEU A 185 -2.21 14.41 -9.56
C LEU A 185 -2.41 14.34 -11.08
N VAL A 186 -1.65 13.51 -11.78
CA VAL A 186 -1.81 13.30 -13.23
C VAL A 186 -3.21 12.74 -13.54
N LEU A 187 -3.64 11.68 -12.83
CA LEU A 187 -4.95 11.06 -13.04
C LEU A 187 -6.10 12.02 -12.75
N GLN A 188 -6.00 12.85 -11.71
CA GLN A 188 -7.00 13.86 -11.40
C GLN A 188 -7.07 14.97 -12.46
N ARG A 189 -5.93 15.45 -12.98
CA ARG A 189 -5.88 16.43 -14.06
C ARG A 189 -6.56 15.88 -15.31
N GLU A 190 -6.23 14.66 -15.72
CA GLU A 190 -6.80 14.04 -16.91
C GLU A 190 -8.31 13.78 -16.74
N LYS A 191 -8.77 13.43 -15.54
CA LYS A 191 -10.20 13.35 -15.22
C LYS A 191 -10.90 14.68 -15.46
N VAL A 192 -10.39 15.78 -14.90
CA VAL A 192 -10.98 17.13 -15.07
C VAL A 192 -11.01 17.52 -16.56
N THR A 193 -9.96 17.22 -17.31
CA THR A 193 -9.89 17.50 -18.74
C THR A 193 -10.95 16.70 -19.51
N PHE A 194 -11.10 15.41 -19.23
CA PHE A 194 -12.09 14.56 -19.85
C PHE A 194 -13.53 14.97 -19.51
N GLU A 195 -13.82 15.32 -18.24
CA GLU A 195 -15.13 15.80 -17.82
C GLU A 195 -15.52 17.12 -18.51
N ALA A 196 -14.53 18.01 -18.71
CA ALA A 196 -14.75 19.27 -19.45
C ALA A 196 -14.98 19.07 -20.95
N ASN A 197 -14.33 18.07 -21.55
CA ASN A 197 -14.48 17.73 -22.97
C ASN A 197 -14.28 16.24 -23.24
N PRO A 198 -15.34 15.41 -23.21
CA PRO A 198 -15.24 13.95 -23.41
C PRO A 198 -14.71 13.50 -24.77
N TYR A 199 -14.54 14.40 -25.74
CA TYR A 199 -13.92 14.10 -27.04
C TYR A 199 -12.39 14.15 -27.02
N VAL A 200 -11.80 14.72 -25.97
CA VAL A 200 -10.35 14.71 -25.75
C VAL A 200 -9.97 13.46 -24.99
N GLN A 201 -9.10 12.65 -25.59
CA GLN A 201 -8.57 11.47 -24.91
C GLN A 201 -7.56 11.91 -23.83
N PRO A 202 -7.57 11.27 -22.64
CA PRO A 202 -6.56 11.50 -21.63
C PRO A 202 -5.14 11.27 -22.17
N ASP A 203 -4.22 12.17 -21.84
CA ASP A 203 -2.80 12.03 -22.18
C ASP A 203 -2.03 11.47 -20.99
N LEU A 204 -1.78 10.17 -21.02
CA LEU A 204 -1.04 9.44 -20.00
C LEU A 204 0.36 9.04 -20.43
N GLN A 205 0.77 9.41 -21.67
CA GLN A 205 2.07 9.05 -22.21
C GLN A 205 3.20 9.76 -21.44
N GLY A 206 4.18 8.98 -20.99
CA GLY A 206 5.33 9.48 -20.23
C GLY A 206 5.10 9.58 -18.73
N TYR A 207 3.91 9.18 -18.24
CA TYR A 207 3.57 9.15 -16.82
C TYR A 207 3.40 7.72 -16.28
N GLU A 208 3.78 6.70 -17.06
CA GLU A 208 3.52 5.29 -16.78
C GLU A 208 4.03 4.89 -15.39
N TYR A 209 5.23 5.36 -15.03
CA TYR A 209 5.84 5.05 -13.74
C TYR A 209 5.00 5.57 -12.56
N VAL A 210 4.71 6.86 -12.53
CA VAL A 210 3.97 7.48 -11.41
C VAL A 210 2.53 6.99 -11.33
N ILE A 211 1.91 6.71 -12.50
CA ILE A 211 0.57 6.10 -12.56
C ILE A 211 0.62 4.67 -12.01
N GLU A 212 1.61 3.86 -12.38
CA GLU A 212 1.75 2.50 -11.85
C GLU A 212 1.94 2.53 -10.33
N ARG A 213 2.74 3.46 -9.79
CA ARG A 213 2.92 3.66 -8.34
C ARG A 213 1.57 3.90 -7.63
N GLN A 214 0.67 4.68 -8.24
CA GLN A 214 -0.65 5.00 -7.66
C GLN A 214 -1.65 3.84 -7.76
N ILE A 215 -1.75 3.18 -8.93
CA ILE A 215 -2.82 2.20 -9.16
C ILE A 215 -2.41 0.76 -8.85
N LYS A 216 -1.10 0.50 -8.75
CA LYS A 216 -0.54 -0.84 -8.56
C LYS A 216 0.67 -0.82 -7.62
N PRO A 217 0.49 -0.41 -6.35
CA PRO A 217 1.56 -0.41 -5.37
C PRO A 217 2.10 -1.82 -5.11
N GLU A 218 3.25 -1.91 -4.43
CA GLU A 218 3.89 -3.17 -4.10
C GLU A 218 4.10 -3.27 -2.58
N ALA A 219 3.67 -4.38 -1.98
CA ALA A 219 4.10 -4.71 -0.62
C ALA A 219 5.55 -5.22 -0.66
N ARG A 220 6.42 -4.65 0.18
CA ARG A 220 7.86 -4.89 0.12
C ARG A 220 8.28 -6.21 0.80
N LEU A 221 7.58 -7.28 0.49
CA LEU A 221 7.91 -8.63 0.95
C LEU A 221 9.33 -9.05 0.53
N ASP A 222 9.77 -8.59 -0.64
CA ASP A 222 11.12 -8.83 -1.16
C ASP A 222 12.21 -8.31 -0.20
N ILE A 223 11.97 -7.22 0.51
CA ILE A 223 12.93 -6.61 1.43
C ILE A 223 12.99 -7.39 2.74
N ILE A 224 11.86 -7.71 3.36
CA ILE A 224 11.89 -8.47 4.62
C ILE A 224 12.48 -9.88 4.44
N GLU A 225 12.31 -10.47 3.25
CA GLU A 225 12.96 -11.74 2.90
C GLU A 225 14.49 -11.64 2.84
N ARG A 226 15.04 -10.44 2.61
CA ARG A 226 16.49 -10.18 2.55
C ARG A 226 17.10 -9.79 3.88
N PHE A 227 16.31 -9.35 4.87
CA PHE A 227 16.87 -8.92 6.17
C PHE A 227 17.76 -9.98 6.82
N ASP A 228 17.34 -11.25 6.81
CA ASP A 228 18.18 -12.35 7.31
C ASP A 228 19.49 -12.47 6.52
N SER A 229 19.45 -12.32 5.19
CA SER A 229 20.64 -12.43 4.34
C SER A 229 21.59 -11.23 4.51
N TYR A 230 21.05 -10.07 4.86
CA TYR A 230 21.85 -8.90 5.19
C TYR A 230 22.37 -8.93 6.64
N GLY A 231 21.84 -9.83 7.45
CA GLY A 231 22.20 -9.96 8.87
C GLY A 231 21.73 -8.74 9.67
N ILE A 232 20.59 -8.15 9.31
CA ILE A 232 19.98 -7.02 10.03
C ILE A 232 18.64 -7.44 10.62
N HIS A 233 18.28 -6.74 11.69
CA HIS A 233 16.96 -6.81 12.29
C HIS A 233 16.52 -5.38 12.63
N PRO A 234 15.46 -4.84 12.00
CA PRO A 234 14.98 -3.50 12.28
C PRO A 234 14.58 -3.34 13.75
N THR A 235 14.97 -2.22 14.36
CA THR A 235 14.57 -1.85 15.72
C THR A 235 13.15 -1.31 15.76
N SER A 236 12.71 -0.64 14.69
CA SER A 236 11.32 -0.26 14.44
C SER A 236 11.01 -0.30 12.95
N MET A 237 9.74 -0.45 12.57
CA MET A 237 9.31 -0.46 11.18
C MET A 237 7.84 -0.07 11.04
N ILE A 238 7.50 0.57 9.92
CA ILE A 238 6.16 0.94 9.48
C ILE A 238 6.19 1.04 7.95
N ASP A 239 5.08 0.83 7.26
CA ASP A 239 4.97 1.17 5.84
C ASP A 239 4.54 2.63 5.65
N ILE A 240 4.80 3.19 4.47
CA ILE A 240 4.50 4.59 4.16
C ILE A 240 3.18 4.67 3.41
N SER A 241 2.08 4.87 4.14
CA SER A 241 0.71 4.99 3.64
C SER A 241 0.22 6.44 3.57
N ASP A 242 0.54 7.28 4.55
CA ASP A 242 0.10 8.68 4.64
C ASP A 242 1.18 9.70 4.27
N GLY A 243 2.42 9.24 4.08
CA GLY A 243 3.61 10.01 3.73
C GLY A 243 4.70 9.94 4.78
N LEU A 244 5.95 10.06 4.36
CA LEU A 244 7.14 9.87 5.20
C LEU A 244 7.09 10.63 6.53
N SER A 245 6.56 11.87 6.53
CA SER A 245 6.48 12.68 7.75
C SER A 245 5.55 12.07 8.79
N SER A 246 4.39 11.57 8.38
CA SER A 246 3.41 10.95 9.26
C SER A 246 4.00 9.71 9.94
N GLU A 247 4.51 8.78 9.16
CA GLU A 247 5.03 7.52 9.65
C GLU A 247 6.26 7.69 10.52
N LEU A 248 7.17 8.62 10.18
CA LEU A 248 8.32 8.92 11.03
C LEU A 248 7.91 9.53 12.37
N LEU A 249 6.90 10.41 12.37
CA LEU A 249 6.34 10.96 13.61
C LEU A 249 5.70 9.87 14.47
N HIS A 250 5.08 8.84 13.87
CA HIS A 250 4.55 7.68 14.58
C HIS A 250 5.67 6.86 15.24
N ILE A 251 6.75 6.54 14.52
CA ILE A 251 7.92 5.86 15.09
C ILE A 251 8.49 6.67 16.27
N CYS A 252 8.72 7.96 16.07
CA CYS A 252 9.30 8.82 17.09
C CYS A 252 8.42 8.92 18.33
N SER A 253 7.11 9.07 18.15
CA SER A 253 6.14 9.16 19.24
C SER A 253 6.06 7.87 20.06
N GLN A 254 5.97 6.72 19.37
CA GLN A 254 5.86 5.42 20.06
C GLN A 254 7.17 4.96 20.71
N SER A 255 8.31 5.43 20.20
CA SER A 255 9.64 5.12 20.75
C SER A 255 10.13 6.18 21.76
N ASN A 256 9.42 7.32 21.92
CA ASN A 256 9.81 8.45 22.73
C ASN A 256 11.21 9.00 22.38
N VAL A 257 11.42 9.27 21.09
CA VAL A 257 12.70 9.76 20.53
C VAL A 257 12.47 10.96 19.62
N GLY A 258 13.54 11.67 19.28
CA GLY A 258 13.63 12.66 18.21
C GLY A 258 14.20 12.05 16.93
N CYS A 259 14.24 12.84 15.86
CA CYS A 259 14.88 12.42 14.61
C CYS A 259 15.43 13.62 13.81
N LYS A 260 16.41 13.32 12.98
CA LYS A 260 16.89 14.22 11.91
C LYS A 260 16.95 13.43 10.62
N ILE A 261 16.19 13.88 9.61
CA ILE A 261 16.30 13.37 8.24
C ILE A 261 16.89 14.45 7.33
N TYR A 262 17.53 14.06 6.25
CA TYR A 262 18.27 14.95 5.36
C TYR A 262 17.59 15.00 4.00
N GLU A 263 17.23 16.20 3.54
CA GLU A 263 16.56 16.45 2.26
C GLU A 263 17.25 15.77 1.08
N ASP A 264 18.59 15.89 1.00
CA ASP A 264 19.41 15.34 -0.08
C ASP A 264 19.55 13.80 -0.05
N LYS A 265 19.05 13.15 0.99
CA LYS A 265 19.07 11.69 1.17
C LYS A 265 17.73 11.01 0.90
N ILE A 266 16.64 11.79 0.81
CA ILE A 266 15.32 11.24 0.53
C ILE A 266 15.28 10.80 -0.94
N PRO A 267 15.03 9.51 -1.24
CA PRO A 267 15.00 9.02 -2.61
C PRO A 267 13.72 9.48 -3.31
N ILE A 268 13.84 10.17 -4.43
CA ILE A 268 12.74 10.62 -5.29
C ILE A 268 13.10 10.32 -6.73
N ASP A 269 12.26 9.56 -7.44
CA ASP A 269 12.50 9.20 -8.83
C ASP A 269 12.43 10.43 -9.76
N ILE A 270 13.20 10.41 -10.83
CA ILE A 270 13.26 11.52 -11.81
C ILE A 270 11.90 11.77 -12.49
N GLN A 271 11.04 10.77 -12.62
CA GLN A 271 9.71 10.94 -13.18
C GLN A 271 8.77 11.63 -12.18
N THR A 272 8.93 11.36 -10.88
CA THR A 272 8.24 12.11 -9.81
C THR A 272 8.66 13.57 -9.81
N GLN A 273 9.98 13.86 -9.94
CA GLN A 273 10.50 15.23 -10.04
C GLN A 273 9.92 15.99 -11.24
N LYS A 274 9.83 15.35 -12.43
CA LYS A 274 9.23 15.97 -13.62
C LYS A 274 7.77 16.35 -13.40
N VAL A 275 6.99 15.47 -12.75
CA VAL A 275 5.59 15.79 -12.41
C VAL A 275 5.53 16.91 -11.38
N ALA A 276 6.41 16.91 -10.39
CA ALA A 276 6.51 17.98 -9.39
C ALA A 276 6.75 19.34 -10.04
N ASP A 277 7.70 19.43 -10.98
CA ASP A 277 8.00 20.64 -11.75
C ASP A 277 6.78 21.09 -12.57
N GLU A 278 6.10 20.17 -13.25
CA GLU A 278 4.93 20.46 -14.07
C GLU A 278 3.76 21.03 -13.24
N PHE A 279 3.50 20.44 -12.07
CA PHE A 279 2.45 20.88 -11.16
C PHE A 279 2.89 22.04 -10.25
N GLN A 280 4.15 22.48 -10.33
CA GLN A 280 4.73 23.52 -9.47
C GLN A 280 4.59 23.20 -7.97
N ILE A 281 4.73 21.94 -7.62
CA ILE A 281 4.72 21.43 -6.23
C ILE A 281 6.15 20.96 -5.93
N PRO A 282 6.75 21.36 -4.81
CA PRO A 282 8.07 20.83 -4.44
C PRO A 282 8.06 19.30 -4.35
N GLU A 283 8.99 18.63 -5.01
CA GLU A 283 9.12 17.17 -5.02
C GLU A 283 9.18 16.57 -3.60
N LEU A 284 9.88 17.30 -2.71
CA LEU A 284 9.98 16.96 -1.31
C LEU A 284 8.61 16.93 -0.60
N THR A 285 7.69 17.83 -0.95
CA THR A 285 6.32 17.84 -0.41
C THR A 285 5.57 16.57 -0.82
N MET A 286 5.76 16.08 -2.04
CA MET A 286 5.17 14.82 -2.50
C MET A 286 5.69 13.64 -1.69
N ALA A 287 7.00 13.56 -1.45
CA ALA A 287 7.61 12.48 -0.67
C ALA A 287 7.22 12.52 0.82
N LEU A 288 7.18 13.72 1.42
CA LEU A 288 6.88 13.88 2.85
C LEU A 288 5.42 13.68 3.20
N ASN A 289 4.49 14.05 2.30
CA ASN A 289 3.06 14.17 2.62
C ASN A 289 2.12 13.53 1.56
N GLY A 290 2.65 12.90 0.53
CA GLY A 290 1.85 12.36 -0.58
C GLY A 290 1.08 11.11 -0.22
N GLY A 291 1.71 10.20 0.50
CA GLY A 291 1.16 8.90 0.86
C GLY A 291 1.03 7.90 -0.29
N GLU A 292 0.49 6.74 0.05
CA GLU A 292 0.23 5.60 -0.84
C GLU A 292 1.46 5.01 -1.56
N ASP A 293 2.68 5.28 -1.06
CA ASP A 293 3.91 4.73 -1.62
C ASP A 293 4.12 3.25 -1.23
N TYR A 294 3.62 2.82 -0.05
CA TYR A 294 3.73 1.47 0.50
C TYR A 294 5.15 0.93 0.54
N GLU A 295 6.12 1.85 0.63
CA GLU A 295 7.52 1.53 0.94
C GLU A 295 7.69 1.34 2.45
N LEU A 296 8.76 0.67 2.87
CA LEU A 296 9.06 0.49 4.29
C LEU A 296 9.92 1.63 4.81
N LEU A 297 9.51 2.24 5.92
CA LEU A 297 10.32 3.09 6.77
C LEU A 297 10.74 2.26 8.00
N PHE A 298 12.03 2.15 8.25
CA PHE A 298 12.54 1.36 9.36
C PHE A 298 13.81 1.95 9.97
N THR A 299 14.13 1.53 11.20
CA THR A 299 15.36 1.91 11.87
C THR A 299 16.23 0.70 12.15
N ILE A 300 17.55 0.90 12.10
CA ILE A 300 18.56 -0.12 12.43
C ILE A 300 19.67 0.50 13.27
N PRO A 301 20.34 -0.30 14.11
CA PRO A 301 21.51 0.19 14.86
C PRO A 301 22.62 0.67 13.93
N ILE A 302 23.30 1.74 14.32
CA ILE A 302 24.40 2.34 13.51
C ILE A 302 25.52 1.36 13.17
N TYR A 303 25.79 0.35 13.98
CA TYR A 303 26.80 -0.68 13.70
C TYR A 303 26.42 -1.61 12.55
N ASP A 304 25.16 -1.57 12.07
CA ASP A 304 24.70 -2.30 10.90
C ASP A 304 24.84 -1.50 9.59
N TYR A 305 25.40 -0.28 9.63
CA TYR A 305 25.61 0.59 8.49
C TYR A 305 26.28 -0.12 7.30
N ASP A 306 27.40 -0.81 7.55
CA ASP A 306 28.18 -1.48 6.50
C ASP A 306 27.41 -2.64 5.83
N LYS A 307 26.35 -3.16 6.46
CA LYS A 307 25.55 -4.24 5.92
C LYS A 307 24.58 -3.77 4.84
N ILE A 308 24.18 -2.49 4.88
CA ILE A 308 23.13 -1.94 4.00
C ILE A 308 23.58 -0.81 3.09
N ARG A 309 24.70 -0.10 3.37
CA ARG A 309 25.11 1.10 2.63
C ARG A 309 25.23 0.92 1.11
N ASP A 310 25.50 -0.31 0.65
CA ASP A 310 25.68 -0.64 -0.77
C ASP A 310 24.44 -1.35 -1.36
N LYS A 311 23.29 -1.33 -0.66
CA LYS A 311 22.04 -1.92 -1.14
C LYS A 311 21.21 -0.85 -1.84
N SER A 312 21.09 -0.96 -3.16
CA SER A 312 20.40 0.05 -4.00
C SER A 312 18.92 0.21 -3.68
N GLU A 313 18.30 -0.81 -3.09
CA GLU A 313 16.89 -0.81 -2.70
C GLU A 313 16.62 -0.16 -1.33
N ILE A 314 17.66 0.25 -0.58
CA ILE A 314 17.54 0.87 0.75
C ILE A 314 18.32 2.17 0.75
N SER A 315 17.66 3.24 1.14
CA SER A 315 18.28 4.57 1.33
C SER A 315 18.34 4.91 2.81
N ILE A 316 19.52 5.29 3.30
CA ILE A 316 19.71 5.84 4.66
C ILE A 316 19.42 7.33 4.58
N ILE A 317 18.32 7.78 5.18
CA ILE A 317 17.83 9.15 5.07
C ILE A 317 18.10 10.03 6.29
N GLY A 318 18.51 9.43 7.42
CA GLY A 318 18.71 10.17 8.66
C GLY A 318 19.10 9.30 9.83
N HIS A 319 18.89 9.82 11.03
CA HIS A 319 19.15 9.12 12.29
C HIS A 319 18.19 9.55 13.40
N ILE A 320 18.04 8.68 14.38
CA ILE A 320 17.26 8.90 15.60
C ILE A 320 18.10 9.70 16.61
N THR A 321 17.46 10.67 17.27
CA THR A 321 18.06 11.54 18.28
C THR A 321 17.32 11.44 19.62
N GLU A 322 17.84 12.12 20.62
CA GLU A 322 17.11 12.29 21.89
C GLU A 322 15.78 13.02 21.67
N ALA A 323 14.74 12.66 22.43
CA ALA A 323 13.42 13.29 22.30
C ALA A 323 13.47 14.82 22.49
N SER A 324 14.36 15.30 23.34
CA SER A 324 14.58 16.73 23.63
C SER A 324 15.15 17.52 22.45
N GLU A 325 15.74 16.83 21.46
CA GLU A 325 16.26 17.48 20.26
C GLU A 325 15.18 17.80 19.21
N GLY A 326 13.96 17.27 19.38
CA GLY A 326 12.87 17.48 18.42
C GLY A 326 12.92 16.55 17.21
N LYS A 327 12.13 16.87 16.17
CA LYS A 327 11.95 16.07 14.97
C LYS A 327 12.07 16.97 13.74
N TYR A 328 13.17 16.86 13.02
CA TYR A 328 13.54 17.84 11.99
C TYR A 328 13.93 17.20 10.66
N LEU A 329 13.56 17.91 9.60
CA LEU A 329 14.19 17.82 8.29
C LEU A 329 15.35 18.83 8.24
N ILE A 330 16.52 18.37 7.84
CA ILE A 330 17.67 19.24 7.54
C ILE A 330 17.70 19.47 6.04
N ASN A 331 17.49 20.71 5.62
CA ASN A 331 17.48 21.07 4.21
C ASN A 331 18.90 21.14 3.61
N LYS A 332 18.99 21.30 2.27
CA LYS A 332 20.28 21.36 1.53
C LYS A 332 21.21 22.50 1.98
N VAL A 333 20.70 23.54 2.66
CA VAL A 333 21.51 24.64 3.21
C VAL A 333 21.81 24.48 4.70
N GLY A 334 21.40 23.37 5.32
CA GLY A 334 21.69 23.02 6.72
C GLY A 334 20.69 23.59 7.75
N GLU A 335 19.56 24.15 7.31
CA GLU A 335 18.54 24.65 8.22
C GLU A 335 17.65 23.49 8.70
N ALA A 336 17.27 23.53 9.98
CA ALA A 336 16.37 22.58 10.60
C ALA A 336 14.91 23.05 10.47
N ILE A 337 14.09 22.27 9.77
CA ILE A 337 12.65 22.51 9.58
C ILE A 337 11.90 21.45 10.39
N GLU A 338 11.02 21.86 11.28
CA GLU A 338 10.23 20.93 12.10
C GLU A 338 9.31 20.09 11.21
N LEU A 339 9.34 18.76 11.38
CA LEU A 339 8.48 17.84 10.67
C LEU A 339 7.03 17.97 11.13
N GLN A 340 6.13 18.07 10.16
CA GLN A 340 4.69 18.13 10.37
C GLN A 340 3.99 17.12 9.46
N ALA A 341 3.05 16.34 10.03
CA ALA A 341 2.18 15.48 9.25
C ALA A 341 1.11 16.33 8.56
N GLN A 342 1.21 16.47 7.25
CA GLN A 342 0.23 17.18 6.41
C GLN A 342 -0.42 16.24 5.37
N GLY A 343 -0.19 14.93 5.52
CA GLY A 343 -0.72 13.88 4.66
C GLY A 343 -2.24 13.71 4.74
N TRP A 344 -2.70 12.55 4.34
CA TRP A 344 -4.12 12.21 4.35
C TRP A 344 -4.70 12.26 5.78
N ASN A 345 -5.92 12.82 5.90
CA ASN A 345 -6.71 12.74 7.13
C ASN A 345 -8.19 12.58 6.77
N ALA A 346 -8.76 11.43 7.15
CA ALA A 346 -10.13 11.03 6.80
C ALA A 346 -11.23 12.01 7.29
N PHE A 347 -10.96 12.80 8.31
CA PHE A 347 -11.96 13.67 8.95
C PHE A 347 -11.69 15.17 8.81
N ILE A 348 -10.61 15.56 8.14
CA ILE A 348 -10.32 16.94 7.83
C ILE A 348 -10.79 17.24 6.40
N ASN A 349 -11.94 17.90 6.26
CA ASN A 349 -12.36 18.47 4.96
C ASN A 349 -11.34 19.52 4.53
N LYS A 350 -10.50 19.22 3.52
CA LYS A 350 -9.81 20.29 2.77
C LYS A 350 -10.92 21.08 2.05
N LYS A 351 -11.21 22.30 2.53
CA LYS A 351 -12.08 23.24 1.86
C LYS A 351 -11.45 23.72 0.57
#